data_307ed6a76559821b0e4005289eef5844
#
_entry.id   307ed6a76559821b0e4005289eef5844
#
_cell.length_a   1.000
_cell.length_b   1.000
_cell.length_c   1.000
_cell.angle_alpha   90.00
_cell.angle_beta   90.00
_cell.angle_gamma   90.00
#
_symmetry.space_group_name_H-M   'P 1'
#
loop_
_entity.id
_entity.type
_entity.pdbx_description
1 polymer ?
#
loop_
_entity_poly.entity_id
_entity_poly.type
_entity_poly.pdbx_seq_one_letter_code
_entity_poly.pdbx_strand_id
1 'polypeptide(L)'
;MTVVYGARMPGLLLYKEELAACELRDDIDLNITVDRGDESWKGKVGFVPNICRDISPSVENTVALICGPPIMVRLTLPLFFELGFSRENIYTSLEMRMKCGIGKCGRCNVGSKYICKDGPVFSLAELDQLTGEY
;
A
#
# COMPACT_ATOMS: atom_id res chain seq x y z
N MET A 1 -13.85 7.70 -0.23
CA MET A 1 -12.57 6.98 -0.02
C MET A 1 -11.81 6.99 -1.34
N THR A 2 -10.50 7.33 -1.35
CA THR A 2 -9.67 7.23 -2.56
C THR A 2 -8.90 5.92 -2.55
N VAL A 3 -8.94 5.18 -3.64
CA VAL A 3 -8.24 3.92 -3.85
C VAL A 3 -7.29 4.06 -5.03
N VAL A 4 -6.02 3.71 -4.85
CA VAL A 4 -5.05 3.61 -5.95
C VAL A 4 -4.59 2.17 -6.04
N TYR A 5 -4.89 1.52 -7.17
CA TYR A 5 -4.54 0.13 -7.42
C TYR A 5 -3.62 0.02 -8.63
N GLY A 6 -2.46 -0.56 -8.44
CA GLY A 6 -1.43 -0.70 -9.46
C GLY A 6 -1.10 -2.14 -9.80
N ALA A 7 -0.85 -2.41 -11.08
CA ALA A 7 -0.30 -3.67 -11.56
C ALA A 7 0.80 -3.42 -12.61
N ARG A 8 1.64 -4.41 -12.88
CA ARG A 8 2.69 -4.27 -13.90
C ARG A 8 2.13 -4.17 -15.31
N MET A 9 1.07 -4.91 -15.60
CA MET A 9 0.41 -5.00 -16.91
C MET A 9 -1.09 -5.25 -16.73
N PRO A 10 -1.95 -4.89 -17.71
CA PRO A 10 -3.40 -5.07 -17.62
C PRO A 10 -3.83 -6.51 -17.31
N GLY A 11 -3.11 -7.51 -17.86
CA GLY A 11 -3.39 -8.92 -17.62
C GLY A 11 -3.13 -9.40 -16.20
N LEU A 12 -2.40 -8.64 -15.38
CA LEU A 12 -2.09 -8.96 -13.98
C LEU A 12 -3.03 -8.26 -12.98
N LEU A 13 -3.99 -7.48 -13.45
CA LEU A 13 -5.03 -6.91 -12.59
C LEU A 13 -5.91 -8.03 -12.05
N LEU A 14 -5.99 -8.08 -10.73
CA LEU A 14 -6.86 -9.00 -9.99
C LEU A 14 -8.18 -8.30 -9.64
N TYR A 15 -9.17 -9.06 -9.18
CA TYR A 15 -10.46 -8.53 -8.68
C TYR A 15 -11.16 -7.59 -9.66
N LYS A 16 -11.16 -7.94 -10.96
CA LYS A 16 -11.72 -7.08 -12.03
C LYS A 16 -13.20 -6.78 -11.85
N GLU A 17 -13.96 -7.76 -11.37
CA GLU A 17 -15.40 -7.61 -11.12
C GLU A 17 -15.65 -6.68 -9.92
N GLU A 18 -14.88 -6.85 -8.85
CA GLU A 18 -14.94 -6.01 -7.65
C GLU A 18 -14.48 -4.57 -7.96
N LEU A 19 -13.43 -4.41 -8.77
CA LEU A 19 -12.98 -3.09 -9.21
C LEU A 19 -14.05 -2.38 -10.04
N ALA A 20 -14.70 -3.10 -10.98
CA ALA A 20 -15.80 -2.54 -11.76
C ALA A 20 -17.01 -2.17 -10.88
N ALA A 21 -17.30 -2.96 -9.84
CA ALA A 21 -18.32 -2.61 -8.87
C ALA A 21 -17.95 -1.37 -8.04
N CYS A 22 -16.66 -1.20 -7.71
CA CYS A 22 -16.18 0.00 -7.01
C CYS A 22 -16.28 1.26 -7.87
N GLU A 23 -16.05 1.18 -9.18
CA GLU A 23 -16.20 2.32 -10.10
C GLU A 23 -17.63 2.89 -10.14
N LEU A 24 -18.63 2.05 -9.84
CA LEU A 24 -20.05 2.47 -9.82
C LEU A 24 -20.48 3.13 -8.50
N ARG A 25 -19.57 3.25 -7.53
CA ARG A 25 -19.87 3.79 -6.22
C ARG A 25 -19.47 5.26 -6.13
N ASP A 26 -20.39 6.09 -5.64
CA ASP A 26 -20.16 7.54 -5.44
C ASP A 26 -19.25 7.85 -4.25
N ASP A 27 -19.05 6.89 -3.32
CA ASP A 27 -18.21 7.05 -2.14
C ASP A 27 -16.77 6.56 -2.33
N ILE A 28 -16.43 6.03 -3.53
CA ILE A 28 -15.11 5.55 -3.89
C ILE A 28 -14.58 6.29 -5.12
N ASP A 29 -13.45 6.95 -4.96
CA ASP A 29 -12.64 7.46 -6.06
C ASP A 29 -11.57 6.41 -6.41
N LEU A 30 -11.85 5.60 -7.43
CA LEU A 30 -10.99 4.48 -7.86
C LEU A 30 -10.02 4.90 -8.96
N ASN A 31 -8.75 4.72 -8.72
CA ASN A 31 -7.66 5.03 -9.63
C ASN A 31 -6.83 3.79 -9.94
N ILE A 32 -7.08 3.17 -11.09
CA ILE A 32 -6.34 1.99 -11.54
C ILE A 32 -5.20 2.42 -12.48
N THR A 33 -4.00 1.90 -12.24
CA THR A 33 -2.82 2.16 -13.06
C THR A 33 -2.05 0.89 -13.40
N VAL A 34 -1.33 0.92 -14.49
CA VAL A 34 -0.38 -0.15 -14.86
C VAL A 34 0.99 0.46 -15.17
N ASP A 35 2.07 -0.27 -14.86
CA ASP A 35 3.43 0.20 -15.19
C ASP A 35 3.62 0.27 -16.72
N ARG A 36 3.01 -0.68 -17.45
CA ARG A 36 3.03 -0.75 -18.92
C ARG A 36 1.64 -1.11 -19.42
N GLY A 37 1.07 -0.22 -20.23
CA GLY A 37 -0.15 -0.49 -20.98
C GLY A 37 0.12 -1.33 -22.22
N ASP A 38 -0.92 -1.94 -22.76
CA ASP A 38 -0.99 -2.54 -24.08
C ASP A 38 -2.05 -1.82 -24.94
N GLU A 39 -2.27 -2.27 -26.19
CA GLU A 39 -3.22 -1.64 -27.10
C GLU A 39 -4.69 -1.64 -26.59
N SER A 40 -5.01 -2.55 -25.70
CA SER A 40 -6.35 -2.66 -25.08
C SER A 40 -6.53 -1.75 -23.86
N TRP A 41 -5.42 -1.26 -23.27
CA TRP A 41 -5.45 -0.49 -22.03
C TRP A 41 -5.78 0.97 -22.26
N LYS A 42 -6.87 1.45 -21.65
CA LYS A 42 -7.33 2.85 -21.74
C LYS A 42 -7.20 3.61 -20.41
N GLY A 43 -6.75 2.94 -19.36
CA GLY A 43 -6.57 3.53 -18.03
C GLY A 43 -5.24 4.27 -17.89
N LYS A 44 -4.93 4.64 -16.65
CA LYS A 44 -3.67 5.34 -16.32
C LYS A 44 -2.47 4.41 -16.53
N VAL A 45 -1.34 5.00 -16.97
CA VAL A 45 -0.05 4.34 -17.09
C VAL A 45 0.96 5.09 -16.22
N GLY A 46 1.60 4.38 -15.30
CA GLY A 46 2.58 4.93 -14.40
C GLY A 46 2.63 4.19 -13.06
N PHE A 47 3.67 4.45 -12.30
CA PHE A 47 3.84 3.87 -10.97
C PHE A 47 2.86 4.48 -9.96
N VAL A 48 2.42 3.67 -9.00
CA VAL A 48 1.51 4.09 -7.92
C VAL A 48 1.92 5.40 -7.25
N PRO A 49 3.19 5.65 -6.87
CA PRO A 49 3.59 6.93 -6.29
C PRO A 49 3.27 8.15 -7.17
N ASN A 50 3.44 8.02 -8.49
CA ASN A 50 3.15 9.12 -9.42
C ASN A 50 1.64 9.42 -9.45
N ILE A 51 0.82 8.38 -9.48
CA ILE A 51 -0.64 8.54 -9.44
C ILE A 51 -1.08 9.16 -8.11
N CYS A 52 -0.49 8.75 -6.98
CA CYS A 52 -0.77 9.37 -5.68
C CYS A 52 -0.37 10.86 -5.66
N ARG A 53 0.73 11.24 -6.32
CA ARG A 53 1.15 12.64 -6.45
C ARG A 53 0.14 13.46 -7.25
N ASP A 54 -0.33 12.91 -8.37
CA ASP A 54 -1.29 13.60 -9.25
C ASP A 54 -2.65 13.81 -8.55
N ILE A 55 -3.08 12.83 -7.73
CA ILE A 55 -4.31 12.91 -6.95
C ILE A 55 -4.17 13.91 -5.79
N SER A 56 -2.98 13.97 -5.18
CA SER A 56 -2.67 14.83 -4.03
C SER A 56 -3.75 14.76 -2.92
N PRO A 57 -3.92 13.60 -2.28
CA PRO A 57 -5.00 13.40 -1.31
C PRO A 57 -4.86 14.36 -0.12
N SER A 58 -6.00 14.86 0.38
CA SER A 58 -6.03 15.68 1.58
C SER A 58 -5.57 14.88 2.80
N VAL A 59 -4.80 15.51 3.67
CA VAL A 59 -4.33 14.91 4.94
C VAL A 59 -5.35 15.08 6.08
N GLU A 60 -6.31 15.99 5.93
CA GLU A 60 -7.31 16.27 6.97
C GLU A 60 -8.24 15.08 7.16
N ASN A 61 -8.32 14.58 8.39
CA ASN A 61 -9.14 13.42 8.77
C ASN A 61 -8.91 12.17 7.88
N THR A 62 -7.66 12.02 7.39
CA THR A 62 -7.30 10.98 6.45
C THR A 62 -6.24 10.06 7.02
N VAL A 63 -6.41 8.77 6.80
CA VAL A 63 -5.45 7.71 7.08
C VAL A 63 -5.02 7.08 5.77
N ALA A 64 -3.72 6.92 5.55
CA ALA A 64 -3.16 6.25 4.40
C ALA A 64 -2.86 4.79 4.72
N LEU A 65 -3.41 3.88 3.92
CA LEU A 65 -3.14 2.44 4.01
C LEU A 65 -2.35 2.01 2.78
N ILE A 66 -1.15 1.47 2.98
CA ILE A 66 -0.27 1.03 1.90
C ILE A 66 -0.09 -0.48 1.97
N CYS A 67 -0.42 -1.17 0.89
CA CYS A 67 -0.19 -2.61 0.75
C CYS A 67 0.45 -2.90 -0.61
N GLY A 68 1.62 -3.50 -0.61
CA GLY A 68 2.30 -3.86 -1.86
C GLY A 68 3.78 -4.15 -1.69
N PRO A 69 4.51 -4.33 -2.80
CA PRO A 69 5.93 -4.64 -2.76
C PRO A 69 6.75 -3.59 -1.99
N PRO A 70 7.83 -3.98 -1.29
CA PRO A 70 8.67 -3.06 -0.51
C PRO A 70 9.14 -1.84 -1.30
N ILE A 71 9.46 -2.01 -2.58
CA ILE A 71 9.88 -0.90 -3.44
C ILE A 71 8.76 0.14 -3.65
N MET A 72 7.50 -0.30 -3.79
CA MET A 72 6.35 0.61 -3.91
C MET A 72 6.17 1.40 -2.61
N VAL A 73 6.18 0.73 -1.46
CA VAL A 73 6.09 1.38 -0.15
C VAL A 73 7.20 2.42 0.00
N ARG A 74 8.46 2.03 -0.24
CA ARG A 74 9.64 2.89 -0.13
C ARG A 74 9.55 4.16 -1.00
N LEU A 75 8.99 4.06 -2.20
CA LEU A 75 8.85 5.20 -3.10
C LEU A 75 7.60 6.05 -2.79
N THR A 76 6.60 5.49 -2.14
CA THR A 76 5.35 6.21 -1.79
C THR A 76 5.50 7.02 -0.49
N LEU A 77 6.26 6.51 0.48
CA LEU A 77 6.40 7.16 1.79
C LEU A 77 6.93 8.60 1.72
N PRO A 78 8.01 8.92 0.98
CA PRO A 78 8.49 10.30 0.87
C PRO A 78 7.42 11.26 0.36
N LEU A 79 6.62 10.82 -0.63
CA LEU A 79 5.51 11.61 -1.14
C LEU A 79 4.47 11.92 -0.06
N PHE A 80 4.08 10.92 0.75
CA PHE A 80 3.09 11.16 1.80
C PHE A 80 3.61 12.10 2.88
N PHE A 81 4.91 12.08 3.18
CA PHE A 81 5.51 13.07 4.05
C PHE A 81 5.52 14.47 3.44
N GLU A 82 5.81 14.60 2.13
CA GLU A 82 5.72 15.88 1.40
C GLU A 82 4.30 16.44 1.40
N LEU A 83 3.29 15.57 1.32
CA LEU A 83 1.87 15.93 1.41
C LEU A 83 1.43 16.31 2.85
N GLY A 84 2.25 16.03 3.86
CA GLY A 84 1.99 16.37 5.25
C GLY A 84 1.35 15.27 6.09
N PHE A 85 1.30 14.02 5.62
CA PHE A 85 0.86 12.90 6.45
C PHE A 85 1.81 12.67 7.63
N SER A 86 1.26 12.54 8.82
CA SER A 86 2.02 12.12 9.98
C SER A 86 2.26 10.60 9.98
N ARG A 87 3.31 10.16 10.68
CA ARG A 87 3.67 8.74 10.76
C ARG A 87 2.61 7.87 11.44
N GLU A 88 1.84 8.45 12.33
CA GLU A 88 0.72 7.82 13.03
C GLU A 88 -0.46 7.55 12.08
N ASN A 89 -0.58 8.33 11.01
CA ASN A 89 -1.67 8.24 10.04
C ASN A 89 -1.28 7.48 8.76
N ILE A 90 -0.10 6.90 8.71
CA ILE A 90 0.32 6.02 7.62
C ILE A 90 0.50 4.60 8.15
N TYR A 91 -0.22 3.66 7.57
CA TYR A 91 -0.15 2.23 7.90
C TYR A 91 0.35 1.44 6.70
N THR A 92 1.17 0.44 6.95
CA THR A 92 1.63 -0.48 5.91
C THR A 92 1.51 -1.92 6.37
N SER A 93 1.24 -2.81 5.42
CA SER A 93 1.31 -4.25 5.66
C SER A 93 2.73 -4.74 5.39
N LEU A 94 3.27 -5.54 6.30
CA LEU A 94 4.57 -6.20 6.14
C LEU A 94 4.39 -7.65 5.73
N GLU A 95 5.15 -8.08 4.74
CA GLU A 95 5.21 -9.46 4.29
C GLU A 95 6.52 -10.10 4.73
N MET A 96 6.43 -11.21 5.46
CA MET A 96 7.58 -11.99 5.90
C MET A 96 7.35 -13.48 5.67
N ARG A 97 8.44 -14.22 5.47
CA ARG A 97 8.37 -15.68 5.38
C ARG A 97 8.00 -16.28 6.73
N MET A 98 6.72 -16.52 6.93
CA MET A 98 6.20 -17.17 8.14
C MET A 98 6.38 -18.68 8.07
N LYS A 99 6.62 -19.32 9.23
CA LYS A 99 6.68 -20.77 9.36
C LYS A 99 5.65 -21.30 10.35
N CYS A 100 5.66 -20.79 11.60
CA CYS A 100 4.78 -21.31 12.64
C CYS A 100 3.43 -20.57 12.76
N GLY A 101 3.34 -19.31 12.36
CA GLY A 101 2.14 -18.49 12.48
C GLY A 101 1.73 -18.05 13.88
N ILE A 102 2.51 -18.40 14.91
CA ILE A 102 2.16 -18.26 16.34
C ILE A 102 3.26 -17.60 17.18
N GLY A 103 4.20 -16.89 16.54
CA GLY A 103 5.26 -16.16 17.25
C GLY A 103 6.35 -17.00 17.91
N LYS A 104 6.52 -18.28 17.53
CA LYS A 104 7.49 -19.20 18.19
C LYS A 104 8.82 -19.37 17.45
N CYS A 105 8.80 -19.38 16.12
CA CYS A 105 10.01 -19.76 15.36
C CYS A 105 10.98 -18.62 15.06
N GLY A 106 10.61 -17.37 15.32
CA GLY A 106 11.46 -16.20 15.09
C GLY A 106 11.69 -15.80 13.65
N ARG A 107 11.04 -16.45 12.66
CA ARG A 107 11.31 -16.19 11.23
C ARG A 107 10.70 -14.91 10.68
N CYS A 108 9.65 -14.42 11.31
CA CYS A 108 8.91 -13.23 10.90
C CYS A 108 9.04 -12.08 11.90
N ASN A 109 10.13 -12.05 12.66
CA ASN A 109 10.35 -10.96 13.58
C ASN A 109 10.88 -9.70 12.86
N VAL A 110 10.39 -8.56 13.31
CA VAL A 110 10.93 -7.23 12.99
C VAL A 110 11.15 -6.54 14.34
N GLY A 111 12.41 -6.33 14.69
CA GLY A 111 12.76 -5.89 16.03
C GLY A 111 12.21 -6.86 17.10
N SER A 112 11.42 -6.34 18.04
CA SER A 112 10.78 -7.10 19.12
C SER A 112 9.42 -7.70 18.76
N LYS A 113 8.89 -7.44 17.54
CA LYS A 113 7.56 -7.89 17.11
C LYS A 113 7.62 -9.08 16.16
N TYR A 114 6.58 -9.91 16.17
CA TYR A 114 6.39 -11.00 15.22
C TYR A 114 5.24 -10.68 14.27
N ILE A 115 5.49 -10.57 12.98
CA ILE A 115 4.48 -10.21 11.98
C ILE A 115 3.25 -11.14 12.03
N CYS A 116 3.46 -12.43 12.27
CA CYS A 116 2.38 -13.41 12.35
C CYS A 116 1.48 -13.28 13.58
N LYS A 117 1.91 -12.56 14.63
CA LYS A 117 1.19 -12.43 15.90
C LYS A 117 0.79 -10.99 16.19
N ASP A 118 1.71 -10.04 15.95
CA ASP A 118 1.57 -8.64 16.32
C ASP A 118 1.10 -7.78 15.15
N GLY A 119 1.22 -8.28 13.89
CA GLY A 119 0.83 -7.62 12.65
C GLY A 119 -0.24 -8.40 11.89
N PRO A 120 -0.25 -8.32 10.54
CA PRO A 120 0.80 -7.77 9.67
C PRO A 120 0.80 -6.26 9.45
N VAL A 121 -0.22 -5.53 9.91
CA VAL A 121 -0.39 -4.10 9.67
C VAL A 121 0.15 -3.30 10.85
N PHE A 122 0.99 -2.32 10.56
CA PHE A 122 1.60 -1.41 11.53
C PHE A 122 1.54 0.03 11.03
N SER A 123 1.40 0.97 11.96
CA SER A 123 1.69 2.37 11.64
C SER A 123 3.20 2.58 11.45
N LEU A 124 3.58 3.62 10.70
CA LEU A 124 4.99 3.96 10.58
C LEU A 124 5.60 4.39 11.92
N ALA A 125 4.81 5.02 12.79
CA ALA A 125 5.26 5.40 14.13
C ALA A 125 5.62 4.17 14.99
N GLU A 126 4.89 3.05 14.85
CA GLU A 126 5.24 1.78 15.48
C GLU A 126 6.51 1.18 14.89
N LEU A 127 6.65 1.19 13.55
CA LEU A 127 7.81 0.63 12.85
C LEU A 127 9.11 1.39 13.17
N ASP A 128 9.05 2.70 13.34
CA ASP A 128 10.21 3.51 13.73
C ASP A 128 10.76 3.15 15.12
N GLN A 129 9.93 2.59 15.99
CA GLN A 129 10.36 2.10 17.31
C GLN A 129 11.02 0.72 17.26
N LEU A 130 10.90 0.03 16.12
CA LEU A 130 11.50 -1.27 15.93
C LEU A 130 12.90 -1.11 15.32
N THR A 131 13.88 -1.74 15.94
CA THR A 131 15.24 -1.76 15.41
C THR A 131 15.31 -2.76 14.25
N GLY A 132 15.59 -2.28 13.05
CA GLY A 132 15.76 -3.11 11.86
C GLY A 132 15.20 -2.46 10.59
N GLU A 133 15.63 -2.95 9.43
CA GLU A 133 15.01 -2.62 8.16
C GLU A 133 13.75 -3.47 7.97
N TYR A 134 12.65 -2.85 7.57
CA TYR A 134 11.38 -3.48 7.23
C TYR A 134 10.98 -3.16 5.78
#